data_cfb415b7132d069b01a4ae6b732dac09
#
_entry.id   cfb415b7132d069b01a4ae6b732dac09
#
_cell.length_a   1.000
_cell.length_b   1.000
_cell.length_c   1.000
_cell.angle_alpha   90.00
_cell.angle_beta   90.00
_cell.angle_gamma   90.00
#
_symmetry.space_group_name_H-M   'P 1'
#
loop_
_entity.id
_entity.type
_entity.pdbx_description
1 polymer ?
#
loop_
_entity_poly.entity_id
_entity_poly.type
_entity_poly.pdbx_seq_one_letter_code
_entity_poly.pdbx_strand_id
1 'polypeptide(L)'
;YFTWDDAIDRFTAEKNFAIDGYGFHLPTQQEWLSIVPAENRGNNVQFQGNSSTDDYNEEVVVAGETMKVTADYRGTTNGVAYALRFKGEEEKHRSAWRYEFADNPSGGNMLKITVRYLGPDRTDVTVDDIAKETWWSQDADEDIVRNFPAAGYHDGNKVNANNQGTYWSATEAKNTARGMRLYFKYDTANGSSNQAKTLGFSVRLFSDN
;
A
#
# COMPACT_ATOMS: atom_id res chain seq x y z
N TYR A 1 4.76 -16.07 9.57
CA TYR A 1 4.18 -16.33 8.24
C TYR A 1 2.96 -17.22 8.39
N PHE A 2 1.95 -16.98 7.55
CA PHE A 2 0.70 -17.74 7.50
C PHE A 2 0.47 -18.18 6.06
N THR A 3 -0.06 -19.39 5.84
CA THR A 3 -0.73 -19.72 4.57
C THR A 3 -1.95 -18.82 4.42
N TRP A 4 -2.52 -18.73 3.22
CA TRP A 4 -3.71 -17.89 3.02
C TRP A 4 -4.89 -18.39 3.86
N ASP A 5 -5.11 -19.72 3.86
CA ASP A 5 -6.20 -20.34 4.62
C ASP A 5 -6.03 -20.12 6.13
N ASP A 6 -4.80 -20.24 6.66
CA ASP A 6 -4.52 -19.92 8.08
C ASP A 6 -4.79 -18.45 8.43
N ALA A 7 -4.50 -17.53 7.49
CA ALA A 7 -4.77 -16.10 7.71
C ALA A 7 -6.27 -15.80 7.69
N ILE A 8 -7.03 -16.42 6.77
CA ILE A 8 -8.49 -16.32 6.71
C ILE A 8 -9.13 -16.87 7.98
N ASP A 9 -8.72 -18.05 8.41
CA ASP A 9 -9.30 -18.71 9.59
C ASP A 9 -9.08 -17.91 10.89
N ARG A 10 -8.07 -17.06 10.94
CA ARG A 10 -7.70 -16.33 12.16
C ARG A 10 -8.15 -14.87 12.17
N PHE A 11 -8.17 -14.20 11.02
CA PHE A 11 -8.13 -12.73 10.99
C PHE A 11 -9.18 -12.10 10.06
N THR A 12 -10.13 -12.84 9.50
CA THR A 12 -11.24 -12.17 8.77
C THR A 12 -12.16 -11.41 9.73
N ALA A 13 -12.92 -10.46 9.21
CA ALA A 13 -13.82 -9.64 10.01
C ALA A 13 -14.81 -10.48 10.82
N GLU A 14 -15.30 -11.60 10.27
CA GLU A 14 -16.22 -12.53 10.96
C GLU A 14 -15.60 -13.25 12.17
N LYS A 15 -14.27 -13.24 12.28
CA LYS A 15 -13.56 -13.85 13.42
C LYS A 15 -13.48 -12.93 14.64
N ASN A 16 -13.85 -11.65 14.48
CA ASN A 16 -13.87 -10.66 15.55
C ASN A 16 -12.56 -10.61 16.35
N PHE A 17 -11.43 -10.63 15.63
CA PHE A 17 -10.13 -10.56 16.27
C PHE A 17 -9.93 -9.19 16.91
N ALA A 18 -9.58 -9.15 18.20
CA ALA A 18 -9.42 -7.91 18.94
C ALA A 18 -8.14 -7.90 19.77
N ILE A 19 -7.54 -6.73 19.90
CA ILE A 19 -6.41 -6.43 20.80
C ILE A 19 -6.80 -5.21 21.64
N ASP A 20 -6.74 -5.32 22.96
CA ASP A 20 -7.07 -4.24 23.91
C ASP A 20 -8.47 -3.62 23.68
N GLY A 21 -9.43 -4.41 23.23
CA GLY A 21 -10.79 -3.97 22.95
C GLY A 21 -11.01 -3.33 21.57
N TYR A 22 -9.97 -3.20 20.75
CA TYR A 22 -10.08 -2.72 19.36
C TYR A 22 -10.18 -3.90 18.40
N GLY A 23 -11.18 -3.87 17.52
CA GLY A 23 -11.35 -4.86 16.45
C GLY A 23 -10.32 -4.67 15.34
N PHE A 24 -9.88 -5.79 14.78
CA PHE A 24 -8.94 -5.82 13.67
C PHE A 24 -9.30 -6.94 12.71
N HIS A 25 -9.08 -6.71 11.43
CA HIS A 25 -9.29 -7.72 10.39
C HIS A 25 -8.14 -7.80 9.39
N LEU A 26 -8.07 -8.92 8.68
CA LEU A 26 -7.22 -9.08 7.51
C LEU A 26 -7.79 -8.22 6.37
N PRO A 27 -7.02 -7.25 5.82
CA PRO A 27 -7.56 -6.33 4.84
C PRO A 27 -7.96 -7.03 3.55
N THR A 28 -9.04 -6.57 2.94
CA THR A 28 -9.44 -6.91 1.58
C THR A 28 -8.47 -6.34 0.55
N GLN A 29 -8.58 -6.78 -0.70
CA GLN A 29 -7.82 -6.19 -1.80
C GLN A 29 -8.12 -4.70 -1.97
N GLN A 30 -9.39 -4.30 -1.87
CA GLN A 30 -9.80 -2.90 -2.01
C GLN A 30 -9.21 -2.01 -0.93
N GLU A 31 -9.12 -2.50 0.30
CA GLU A 31 -8.45 -1.77 1.39
C GLU A 31 -6.94 -1.65 1.13
N TRP A 32 -6.28 -2.69 0.61
CA TRP A 32 -4.89 -2.54 0.15
C TRP A 32 -4.77 -1.52 -0.98
N LEU A 33 -5.71 -1.47 -1.93
CA LEU A 33 -5.69 -0.51 -3.03
C LEU A 33 -5.89 0.93 -2.56
N SER A 34 -6.55 1.16 -1.42
CA SER A 34 -6.65 2.50 -0.83
C SER A 34 -5.30 3.03 -0.33
N ILE A 35 -4.34 2.15 -0.04
CA ILE A 35 -2.99 2.49 0.46
C ILE A 35 -1.95 2.38 -0.65
N VAL A 36 -1.91 1.27 -1.38
CA VAL A 36 -0.98 1.02 -2.48
C VAL A 36 -1.77 0.68 -3.74
N PRO A 37 -1.70 1.46 -4.81
CA PRO A 37 -2.48 1.22 -6.02
C PRO A 37 -2.10 -0.10 -6.70
N ALA A 38 -2.99 -0.56 -7.59
CA ALA A 38 -2.67 -1.65 -8.50
C ALA A 38 -1.55 -1.23 -9.46
N GLU A 39 -0.72 -2.19 -9.84
CA GLU A 39 0.22 -2.00 -10.94
C GLU A 39 -0.57 -1.88 -12.26
N ASN A 40 -0.39 -0.77 -12.95
CA ASN A 40 -0.92 -0.57 -14.29
C ASN A 40 0.24 -0.55 -15.30
N ARG A 41 0.55 -1.70 -15.87
CA ARG A 41 1.64 -1.88 -16.87
C ARG A 41 2.98 -1.27 -16.42
N GLY A 42 3.24 -1.34 -15.11
CA GLY A 42 4.48 -0.85 -14.54
C GLY A 42 4.54 0.64 -14.25
N ASN A 43 3.43 1.36 -14.19
CA ASN A 43 3.46 2.83 -14.16
C ASN A 43 3.01 3.50 -12.86
N ASN A 44 2.53 2.75 -11.85
CA ASN A 44 2.05 3.39 -10.62
C ASN A 44 3.19 3.59 -9.61
N VAL A 45 3.24 2.84 -8.53
CA VAL A 45 4.31 3.00 -7.54
C VAL A 45 5.58 2.31 -8.04
N GLN A 46 6.48 3.10 -8.64
CA GLN A 46 7.79 2.65 -9.13
C GLN A 46 8.91 3.41 -8.44
N PHE A 47 9.83 2.67 -7.83
CA PHE A 47 10.97 3.24 -7.11
C PHE A 47 12.18 3.49 -8.01
N GLN A 48 12.16 2.98 -9.24
CA GLN A 48 13.22 3.15 -10.22
C GLN A 48 12.66 3.56 -11.58
N GLY A 49 13.28 4.54 -12.21
CA GLY A 49 12.85 5.10 -13.48
C GLY A 49 11.86 6.26 -13.32
N ASN A 50 11.91 7.19 -14.25
CA ASN A 50 11.07 8.39 -14.28
C ASN A 50 9.72 8.10 -14.94
N SER A 51 8.93 7.19 -14.34
CA SER A 51 7.56 6.95 -14.82
C SER A 51 6.62 8.05 -14.36
N SER A 52 5.68 8.43 -15.21
CA SER A 52 4.59 9.35 -14.86
C SER A 52 3.27 8.81 -15.38
N THR A 53 2.22 9.00 -14.60
CA THR A 53 0.85 8.68 -15.00
C THR A 53 -0.04 9.76 -14.43
N ASP A 54 -0.77 10.46 -15.28
CA ASP A 54 -1.73 11.47 -14.87
C ASP A 54 -3.16 10.94 -15.02
N ASP A 55 -4.04 11.43 -14.16
CA ASP A 55 -5.48 11.11 -14.13
C ASP A 55 -5.77 9.58 -14.18
N TYR A 56 -4.97 8.80 -13.46
CA TYR A 56 -5.20 7.38 -13.31
C TYR A 56 -6.47 7.14 -12.50
N ASN A 57 -7.42 6.38 -13.07
CA ASN A 57 -8.67 6.06 -12.39
C ASN A 57 -8.44 4.94 -11.37
N GLU A 58 -8.81 5.20 -10.13
CA GLU A 58 -8.77 4.26 -9.02
C GLU A 58 -10.18 3.95 -8.51
N GLU A 59 -10.40 2.71 -8.13
CA GLU A 59 -11.54 2.31 -7.30
C GLU A 59 -10.98 1.81 -5.98
N VAL A 60 -11.30 2.51 -4.90
CA VAL A 60 -10.75 2.29 -3.56
C VAL A 60 -11.87 2.23 -2.52
N VAL A 61 -11.59 1.64 -1.37
CA VAL A 61 -12.50 1.63 -0.22
C VAL A 61 -11.89 2.46 0.89
N VAL A 62 -12.63 3.46 1.36
CA VAL A 62 -12.24 4.32 2.50
C VAL A 62 -13.39 4.31 3.50
N ALA A 63 -13.13 3.92 4.73
CA ALA A 63 -14.14 3.81 5.80
C ALA A 63 -15.38 2.99 5.39
N GLY A 64 -15.18 1.92 4.62
CA GLY A 64 -16.25 1.04 4.14
C GLY A 64 -16.99 1.55 2.89
N GLU A 65 -16.73 2.76 2.42
CA GLU A 65 -17.32 3.32 1.21
C GLU A 65 -16.45 3.10 -0.01
N THR A 66 -17.03 2.62 -1.12
CA THR A 66 -16.33 2.49 -2.41
C THR A 66 -16.36 3.83 -3.14
N MET A 67 -15.18 4.31 -3.52
CA MET A 67 -14.98 5.58 -4.22
C MET A 67 -14.30 5.36 -5.56
N LYS A 68 -14.72 6.13 -6.57
CA LYS A 68 -14.02 6.25 -7.85
C LYS A 68 -13.33 7.61 -7.89
N VAL A 69 -12.03 7.58 -7.89
CA VAL A 69 -11.18 8.76 -7.80
C VAL A 69 -10.11 8.75 -8.86
N THR A 70 -9.43 9.87 -9.06
CA THR A 70 -8.25 9.93 -9.91
C THR A 70 -7.00 10.21 -9.10
N ALA A 71 -5.85 9.83 -9.65
CA ALA A 71 -4.54 10.07 -9.06
C ALA A 71 -3.49 10.36 -10.12
N ASP A 72 -2.51 11.20 -9.75
CA ASP A 72 -1.30 11.40 -10.54
C ASP A 72 -0.13 10.72 -9.84
N TYR A 73 0.74 10.06 -10.60
CA TYR A 73 1.91 9.35 -10.10
C TYR A 73 3.20 9.87 -10.73
N ARG A 74 4.27 9.90 -9.92
CA ARG A 74 5.65 10.15 -10.36
C ARG A 74 6.58 9.14 -9.69
N GLY A 75 7.35 8.40 -10.49
CA GLY A 75 8.44 7.57 -10.01
C GLY A 75 9.79 8.27 -10.17
N THR A 76 10.76 7.89 -9.36
CA THR A 76 12.12 8.41 -9.44
C THR A 76 13.15 7.27 -9.41
N THR A 77 14.39 7.60 -9.75
CA THR A 77 15.52 6.64 -9.66
C THR A 77 16.07 6.47 -8.24
N ASN A 78 15.53 7.20 -7.27
CA ASN A 78 16.09 7.29 -5.90
C ASN A 78 15.37 6.39 -4.89
N GLY A 79 14.65 5.36 -5.33
CA GLY A 79 13.88 4.50 -4.42
C GLY A 79 12.60 5.14 -3.88
N VAL A 80 12.14 6.24 -4.50
CA VAL A 80 10.95 6.99 -4.08
C VAL A 80 9.95 7.11 -5.23
N ALA A 81 8.68 6.98 -4.91
CA ALA A 81 7.58 7.32 -5.80
C ALA A 81 6.60 8.24 -5.08
N TYR A 82 5.96 9.11 -5.83
CA TYR A 82 5.02 10.09 -5.31
C TYR A 82 3.66 9.93 -5.98
N ALA A 83 2.60 10.25 -5.25
CA ALA A 83 1.26 10.31 -5.80
C ALA A 83 0.44 11.44 -5.19
N LEU A 84 -0.32 12.12 -6.01
CA LEU A 84 -1.40 12.99 -5.59
C LEU A 84 -2.70 12.22 -5.81
N ARG A 85 -3.32 11.75 -4.73
CA ARG A 85 -4.46 10.83 -4.78
C ARG A 85 -5.75 11.48 -4.31
N PHE A 86 -6.89 10.88 -4.64
CA PHE A 86 -8.22 11.34 -4.32
C PHE A 86 -8.53 12.71 -4.95
N LYS A 87 -8.21 12.85 -6.23
CA LYS A 87 -8.57 14.00 -7.05
C LYS A 87 -10.02 13.89 -7.55
N GLY A 88 -10.60 15.01 -7.95
CA GLY A 88 -11.94 15.07 -8.51
C GLY A 88 -13.03 15.17 -7.46
N GLU A 89 -14.16 14.50 -7.65
CA GLU A 89 -15.34 14.61 -6.78
C GLU A 89 -15.08 14.27 -5.31
N GLU A 90 -14.05 13.47 -5.02
CA GLU A 90 -13.65 13.07 -3.68
C GLU A 90 -12.49 13.92 -3.10
N GLU A 91 -12.38 15.17 -3.52
CA GLU A 91 -11.30 16.10 -3.04
C GLU A 91 -11.26 16.27 -1.51
N LYS A 92 -12.36 16.00 -0.81
CA LYS A 92 -12.35 15.94 0.67
C LYS A 92 -11.32 14.96 1.24
N HIS A 93 -10.86 13.98 0.44
CA HIS A 93 -9.83 13.01 0.80
C HIS A 93 -8.50 13.28 0.09
N ARG A 94 -8.40 14.36 -0.68
CA ARG A 94 -7.20 14.73 -1.43
C ARG A 94 -5.97 14.71 -0.53
N SER A 95 -4.96 13.98 -0.97
CA SER A 95 -3.76 13.74 -0.16
C SER A 95 -2.52 13.51 -1.02
N ALA A 96 -1.39 13.96 -0.49
CA ALA A 96 -0.06 13.69 -1.03
C ALA A 96 0.48 12.39 -0.42
N TRP A 97 1.07 11.55 -1.26
CA TRP A 97 1.63 10.26 -0.89
C TRP A 97 3.08 10.16 -1.35
N ARG A 98 3.93 9.68 -0.46
CA ARG A 98 5.32 9.34 -0.73
C ARG A 98 5.55 7.89 -0.36
N TYR A 99 5.99 7.12 -1.33
CA TYR A 99 6.33 5.70 -1.20
C TYR A 99 7.83 5.54 -1.32
N GLU A 100 8.45 4.86 -0.38
CA GLU A 100 9.89 4.65 -0.35
C GLU A 100 10.20 3.17 -0.13
N PHE A 101 11.09 2.60 -0.95
CA PHE A 101 11.77 1.37 -0.59
C PHE A 101 13.03 1.76 0.16
N ALA A 102 12.96 1.71 1.49
CA ALA A 102 13.93 2.30 2.39
C ALA A 102 14.60 1.26 3.29
N ASP A 103 15.73 1.63 3.89
CA ASP A 103 16.34 0.83 4.93
C ASP A 103 15.44 0.76 6.17
N ASN A 104 15.31 -0.44 6.73
CA ASN A 104 14.61 -0.67 7.99
C ASN A 104 15.61 -0.56 9.14
N PRO A 105 15.39 0.34 10.13
CA PRO A 105 16.28 0.48 11.29
C PRO A 105 16.51 -0.82 12.08
N SER A 106 15.57 -1.77 12.00
CA SER A 106 15.70 -3.11 12.61
C SER A 106 16.42 -4.13 11.73
N GLY A 107 16.98 -3.70 10.60
CA GLY A 107 17.69 -4.51 9.60
C GLY A 107 16.85 -4.87 8.39
N GLY A 108 17.49 -4.91 7.23
CA GLY A 108 16.86 -5.15 5.92
C GLY A 108 16.16 -3.91 5.36
N ASN A 109 15.18 -4.13 4.50
CA ASN A 109 14.43 -3.06 3.83
C ASN A 109 12.96 -3.04 4.27
N MET A 110 12.26 -1.97 3.92
CA MET A 110 10.83 -1.80 4.15
C MET A 110 10.21 -0.95 3.05
N LEU A 111 8.90 -1.09 2.85
CA LEU A 111 8.08 -0.07 2.22
C LEU A 111 7.67 0.93 3.30
N LYS A 112 8.14 2.16 3.17
CA LYS A 112 7.70 3.28 3.99
C LYS A 112 6.70 4.10 3.18
N ILE A 113 5.54 4.38 3.75
CA ILE A 113 4.49 5.20 3.15
C ILE A 113 4.32 6.42 4.06
N THR A 114 4.48 7.60 3.48
CA THR A 114 4.20 8.88 4.14
C THR A 114 3.01 9.52 3.45
N VAL A 115 2.03 9.96 4.22
CA VAL A 115 0.80 10.59 3.70
C VAL A 115 0.60 11.93 4.39
N ARG A 116 0.32 12.96 3.59
CA ARG A 116 -0.12 14.27 4.09
C ARG A 116 -1.49 14.61 3.51
N TYR A 117 -2.42 14.93 4.41
CA TYR A 117 -3.74 15.37 4.02
C TYR A 117 -3.69 16.78 3.43
N LEU A 118 -4.37 17.00 2.33
CA LEU A 118 -4.49 18.30 1.66
C LEU A 118 -5.91 18.85 1.76
N GLY A 119 -6.90 17.97 1.70
CA GLY A 119 -8.31 18.37 1.70
C GLY A 119 -8.73 19.12 0.44
N PRO A 120 -9.96 19.67 0.45
CA PRO A 120 -10.53 20.37 -0.70
C PRO A 120 -9.91 21.77 -0.94
N ASP A 121 -9.24 22.34 0.06
CA ASP A 121 -8.73 23.72 0.00
C ASP A 121 -7.33 23.83 -0.64
N ARG A 122 -6.59 22.72 -0.75
CA ARG A 122 -5.23 22.67 -1.32
C ARG A 122 -5.23 22.11 -2.75
N THR A 123 -6.09 22.65 -3.61
CA THR A 123 -6.20 22.23 -5.02
C THR A 123 -5.07 22.77 -5.91
N ASP A 124 -4.33 23.75 -5.43
CA ASP A 124 -3.14 24.33 -6.05
C ASP A 124 -1.92 23.41 -6.03
N VAL A 125 -1.87 22.42 -5.09
CA VAL A 125 -0.77 21.46 -4.99
C VAL A 125 -0.83 20.46 -6.13
N THR A 126 0.27 20.33 -6.86
CA THR A 126 0.43 19.38 -7.97
C THR A 126 1.28 18.17 -7.58
N VAL A 127 1.24 17.10 -8.38
CA VAL A 127 2.13 15.95 -8.19
C VAL A 127 3.60 16.33 -8.37
N ASP A 128 3.91 17.31 -9.24
CA ASP A 128 5.27 17.78 -9.47
C ASP A 128 5.79 18.65 -8.31
N ASP A 129 4.92 19.23 -7.50
CA ASP A 129 5.31 19.89 -6.27
C ASP A 129 5.69 18.87 -5.20
N ILE A 130 4.85 17.87 -4.96
CA ILE A 130 5.11 16.83 -3.97
C ILE A 130 6.25 15.88 -4.39
N ALA A 131 6.65 15.86 -5.66
CA ALA A 131 7.82 15.12 -6.13
C ALA A 131 9.16 15.78 -5.74
N LYS A 132 9.12 16.95 -5.11
CA LYS A 132 10.29 17.66 -4.58
C LYS A 132 10.49 17.29 -3.11
N GLU A 133 11.68 16.82 -2.73
CA GLU A 133 12.00 16.47 -1.34
C GLU A 133 11.79 17.66 -0.38
N THR A 134 12.06 18.87 -0.85
CA THR A 134 11.89 20.11 -0.07
C THR A 134 10.43 20.37 0.32
N TRP A 135 9.47 19.83 -0.42
CA TRP A 135 8.06 19.97 -0.09
C TRP A 135 7.71 19.19 1.19
N TRP A 136 8.28 17.99 1.37
CA TRP A 136 8.04 17.12 2.53
C TRP A 136 8.75 17.59 3.80
N SER A 137 9.80 18.40 3.67
CA SER A 137 10.48 18.99 4.83
C SER A 137 9.72 20.15 5.48
N GLN A 138 8.68 20.68 4.81
CA GLN A 138 7.76 21.66 5.36
C GLN A 138 6.58 20.94 5.99
N ASP A 139 6.08 21.41 7.14
CA ASP A 139 4.89 20.89 7.82
C ASP A 139 4.93 19.34 8.07
N ALA A 140 6.11 18.79 8.35
CA ALA A 140 6.32 17.35 8.47
C ALA A 140 5.61 16.72 9.69
N ASP A 141 5.18 17.49 10.64
CA ASP A 141 4.38 17.10 11.80
C ASP A 141 2.93 16.73 11.44
N GLU A 142 2.47 17.12 10.24
CA GLU A 142 1.17 16.68 9.69
C GLU A 142 1.24 15.29 9.02
N ASP A 143 2.44 14.72 8.87
CA ASP A 143 2.65 13.49 8.14
C ASP A 143 2.24 12.24 8.93
N ILE A 144 1.47 11.37 8.28
CA ILE A 144 1.17 10.03 8.78
C ILE A 144 2.13 9.04 8.12
N VAL A 145 2.94 8.35 8.92
CA VAL A 145 3.92 7.37 8.43
C VAL A 145 3.50 5.95 8.77
N ARG A 146 3.61 5.05 7.80
CA ARG A 146 3.40 3.60 7.96
C ARG A 146 4.56 2.84 7.35
N ASN A 147 5.06 1.86 8.09
CA ASN A 147 6.19 1.04 7.71
C ASN A 147 5.76 -0.42 7.55
N PHE A 148 6.18 -1.05 6.46
CA PHE A 148 5.93 -2.44 6.12
C PHE A 148 7.27 -3.14 5.88
N PRO A 149 7.77 -3.95 6.83
CA PRO A 149 9.04 -4.65 6.67
C PRO A 149 9.06 -5.58 5.44
N ALA A 150 10.19 -5.64 4.74
CA ALA A 150 10.45 -6.57 3.65
C ALA A 150 10.79 -7.96 4.21
N ALA A 151 9.83 -8.58 4.88
CA ALA A 151 10.02 -9.86 5.58
C ALA A 151 10.23 -11.06 4.64
N GLY A 152 9.99 -10.90 3.33
CA GLY A 152 10.03 -12.00 2.37
C GLY A 152 8.78 -12.88 2.42
N TYR A 153 8.97 -14.16 2.12
CA TYR A 153 7.92 -15.17 2.19
C TYR A 153 8.51 -16.53 2.62
N HIS A 154 7.65 -17.49 2.92
CA HIS A 154 8.05 -18.83 3.30
C HIS A 154 7.51 -19.84 2.27
N ASP A 155 8.42 -20.65 1.73
CA ASP A 155 8.14 -21.77 0.83
C ASP A 155 9.07 -22.94 1.23
N GLY A 156 8.72 -23.60 2.34
CA GLY A 156 9.61 -24.56 2.99
C GLY A 156 10.85 -23.93 3.64
N ASN A 157 11.37 -22.86 3.06
CA ASN A 157 12.47 -22.04 3.56
C ASN A 157 12.13 -20.55 3.47
N LYS A 158 12.79 -19.70 4.26
CA LYS A 158 12.64 -18.24 4.17
C LYS A 158 13.27 -17.74 2.88
N VAL A 159 12.48 -17.09 2.01
CA VAL A 159 12.91 -16.63 0.68
C VAL A 159 12.76 -15.10 0.57
N ASN A 160 13.71 -14.44 -0.06
CA ASN A 160 13.75 -13.00 -0.34
C ASN A 160 13.54 -12.10 0.91
N ALA A 161 13.91 -12.59 2.09
CA ALA A 161 13.91 -11.75 3.27
C ALA A 161 14.81 -10.53 3.07
N ASN A 162 14.38 -9.39 3.59
CA ASN A 162 15.00 -8.08 3.48
C ASN A 162 14.93 -7.42 2.09
N ASN A 163 14.52 -8.14 1.05
CA ASN A 163 14.47 -7.61 -0.33
C ASN A 163 13.06 -7.50 -0.89
N GLN A 164 12.09 -8.14 -0.25
CA GLN A 164 10.71 -8.20 -0.71
C GLN A 164 9.76 -8.25 0.47
N GLY A 165 8.66 -7.52 0.40
CA GLY A 165 7.54 -7.64 1.33
C GLY A 165 6.31 -8.24 0.66
N THR A 166 5.64 -9.14 1.36
CA THR A 166 4.38 -9.77 0.93
C THR A 166 3.43 -9.89 2.11
N TYR A 167 2.23 -9.39 1.93
CA TYR A 167 1.20 -9.37 2.97
C TYR A 167 -0.12 -9.86 2.39
N TRP A 168 -0.72 -10.89 3.01
CA TRP A 168 -1.99 -11.43 2.56
C TRP A 168 -3.12 -10.39 2.60
N SER A 169 -4.05 -10.56 1.68
CA SER A 169 -5.38 -9.96 1.69
C SER A 169 -6.44 -11.03 1.97
N ALA A 170 -7.56 -10.66 2.54
CA ALA A 170 -8.72 -11.55 2.71
C ALA A 170 -9.39 -11.93 1.39
N THR A 171 -9.05 -11.25 0.29
CA THR A 171 -9.67 -11.48 -1.02
C THR A 171 -9.03 -12.68 -1.73
N GLU A 172 -9.86 -13.61 -2.17
CA GLU A 172 -9.47 -14.68 -3.08
C GLU A 172 -9.23 -14.15 -4.49
N ALA A 173 -8.23 -14.66 -5.21
CA ALA A 173 -8.03 -14.31 -6.60
C ALA A 173 -9.04 -15.04 -7.52
N LYS A 174 -9.21 -14.57 -8.76
CA LYS A 174 -10.06 -15.25 -9.76
C LYS A 174 -9.65 -16.73 -9.97
N ASN A 175 -8.36 -17.03 -9.88
CA ASN A 175 -7.88 -18.41 -9.75
C ASN A 175 -7.94 -18.77 -8.27
N THR A 176 -8.88 -19.62 -7.88
CA THR A 176 -9.16 -19.97 -6.48
C THR A 176 -8.01 -20.69 -5.76
N ALA A 177 -6.99 -21.18 -6.49
CA ALA A 177 -5.75 -21.66 -5.88
C ALA A 177 -4.83 -20.53 -5.39
N ARG A 178 -5.21 -19.26 -5.59
CA ARG A 178 -4.42 -18.07 -5.26
C ARG A 178 -5.19 -17.10 -4.38
N GLY A 179 -4.49 -16.46 -3.47
CA GLY A 179 -4.99 -15.31 -2.70
C GLY A 179 -4.40 -13.99 -3.22
N MET A 180 -5.13 -12.89 -3.03
CA MET A 180 -4.63 -11.56 -3.31
C MET A 180 -3.67 -11.11 -2.21
N ARG A 181 -2.77 -10.20 -2.53
CA ARG A 181 -1.73 -9.71 -1.62
C ARG A 181 -1.27 -8.29 -1.95
N LEU A 182 -0.78 -7.55 -0.97
CA LEU A 182 0.19 -6.49 -1.18
C LEU A 182 1.56 -7.10 -1.47
N TYR A 183 2.24 -6.59 -2.47
CA TYR A 183 3.60 -6.97 -2.86
C TYR A 183 4.46 -5.75 -3.11
N PHE A 184 5.71 -5.76 -2.64
CA PHE A 184 6.69 -4.74 -2.98
C PHE A 184 8.11 -5.30 -2.94
N LYS A 185 8.98 -4.67 -3.71
CA LYS A 185 10.43 -4.89 -3.76
C LYS A 185 11.13 -3.60 -4.18
N TYR A 186 12.44 -3.65 -4.41
CA TYR A 186 13.29 -2.49 -4.69
C TYR A 186 12.86 -1.61 -5.89
N ASP A 187 12.05 -2.09 -6.80
CA ASP A 187 11.63 -1.37 -8.00
C ASP A 187 10.14 -1.01 -8.04
N THR A 188 9.29 -1.66 -7.25
CA THR A 188 7.82 -1.47 -7.34
C THR A 188 7.07 -1.82 -6.06
N ALA A 189 5.87 -1.25 -5.91
CA ALA A 189 4.84 -1.73 -4.99
C ALA A 189 3.50 -1.90 -5.73
N ASN A 190 2.74 -2.95 -5.37
CA ASN A 190 1.50 -3.35 -6.01
C ASN A 190 0.50 -3.89 -4.99
N GLY A 191 -0.63 -3.20 -4.80
CA GLY A 191 -1.72 -3.59 -3.90
C GLY A 191 -2.64 -4.69 -4.47
N SER A 192 -2.46 -5.08 -5.75
CA SER A 192 -3.32 -6.05 -6.46
C SER A 192 -2.53 -7.22 -7.07
N SER A 193 -1.52 -7.69 -6.37
CA SER A 193 -0.80 -8.90 -6.76
C SER A 193 -1.51 -10.16 -6.24
N ASN A 194 -1.21 -11.33 -6.78
CA ASN A 194 -1.73 -12.60 -6.27
C ASN A 194 -0.68 -13.70 -6.28
N GLN A 195 -0.84 -14.72 -5.43
CA GLN A 195 0.08 -15.83 -5.33
C GLN A 195 -0.60 -17.09 -4.77
N ALA A 196 0.06 -18.26 -4.92
CA ALA A 196 -0.44 -19.54 -4.42
C ALA A 196 -0.73 -19.48 -2.91
N LYS A 197 -1.88 -19.96 -2.48
CA LYS A 197 -2.35 -19.96 -1.10
C LYS A 197 -1.46 -20.78 -0.15
N THR A 198 -0.72 -21.74 -0.70
CA THR A 198 0.20 -22.62 0.06
C THR A 198 1.47 -21.92 0.54
N LEU A 199 1.79 -20.73 0.01
CA LEU A 199 2.94 -19.98 0.46
C LEU A 199 2.64 -19.28 1.79
N GLY A 200 3.68 -19.10 2.62
CA GLY A 200 3.58 -18.36 3.88
C GLY A 200 3.93 -16.90 3.69
N PHE A 201 2.98 -15.98 3.96
CA PHE A 201 3.20 -14.53 3.91
C PHE A 201 2.97 -13.88 5.27
N SER A 202 3.43 -12.65 5.39
CA SER A 202 3.12 -11.81 6.54
C SER A 202 1.64 -11.41 6.54
N VAL A 203 1.16 -11.04 7.73
CA VAL A 203 -0.17 -10.46 7.94
C VAL A 203 0.03 -9.06 8.53
N ARG A 204 -0.72 -8.09 8.03
CA ARG A 204 -0.87 -6.77 8.61
C ARG A 204 -2.36 -6.51 8.74
N LEU A 205 -2.83 -6.39 9.96
CA LEU A 205 -4.25 -6.17 10.24
C LEU A 205 -4.60 -4.68 10.13
N PHE A 206 -5.81 -4.41 9.68
CA PHE A 206 -6.41 -3.08 9.68
C PHE A 206 -7.38 -2.98 10.86
N SER A 207 -7.53 -1.77 11.39
CA SER A 207 -8.50 -1.50 12.45
C SER A 207 -9.92 -1.46 11.86
N ASP A 208 -10.88 -1.96 12.63
CA ASP A 208 -12.31 -1.92 12.29
C ASP A 208 -12.93 -0.53 12.57
N ASN A 209 -12.16 0.42 13.15
CA ASN A 209 -12.59 1.78 13.53
C ASN A 209 -11.84 2.84 12.76
#